data_4f051fec9c061bd6da76ce75b8dd75bf
#
_entry.id   4f051fec9c061bd6da76ce75b8dd75bf
#
_cell.length_a   1.000
_cell.length_b   1.000
_cell.length_c   1.000
_cell.angle_alpha   90.00
_cell.angle_beta   90.00
_cell.angle_gamma   90.00
#
_symmetry.space_group_name_H-M   'P 1'
#
loop_
_entity.id
_entity.type
_entity.pdbx_description
1 polymer ?
#
loop_
_entity_poly.entity_id
_entity_poly.type
_entity_poly.pdbx_seq_one_letter_code
_entity_poly.pdbx_strand_id
1 'polypeptide(L)'
;MAQGLQGIREAFTFDDVLLKPGLSDILPSEADIRSHVTRAIPLNIPIIASAMDTVTEARMAIAMAQAGGVGVIHRNFDPEGQAAQVRQVKKYESGMVVNPLTIGPDAMLSDAMALMNDHGFSGIPVVTGASKGVPGKLVGILTNRDVRFATDPRQKISELMTHENLVTVREGVSQDEAKRMLHKHRIEKLLVVDDQYRCVGLITVKDMEKAVAHPLACKDAQGRLRAAAATTVGEVGFERTELLIDAGVDLIVVDTAHGHSARVLEAVNRIKRLSNAVQVIAGNIATKEGAQALIDAGADSIKVGIGPGSICTTRIVAGVGVPQLTAIMDAVEAAKKANVPVIADRSEEHTSELQSLV
;
A
#
# COMPACT_ATOMS: atom_id res chain seq x y z
N MET A 1 -3.33 -32.98 -44.93
CA MET A 1 -3.82 -31.84 -44.11
C MET A 1 -2.91 -31.51 -42.93
N ALA A 2 -1.60 -31.63 -43.05
CA ALA A 2 -0.66 -31.36 -41.97
C ALA A 2 0.40 -30.27 -42.28
N GLN A 3 0.27 -29.53 -43.37
CA GLN A 3 1.22 -28.47 -43.76
C GLN A 3 0.86 -27.05 -43.30
N GLY A 4 -0.31 -26.86 -42.67
CA GLY A 4 -0.78 -25.52 -42.24
C GLY A 4 -0.43 -25.11 -40.82
N LEU A 5 0.19 -25.98 -39.98
CA LEU A 5 0.47 -25.72 -38.57
C LEU A 5 1.97 -25.62 -38.26
N GLN A 6 2.85 -25.55 -39.27
CA GLN A 6 4.28 -25.28 -39.04
C GLN A 6 4.42 -23.84 -38.50
N GLY A 7 4.76 -23.71 -37.21
CA GLY A 7 4.98 -22.42 -36.53
C GLY A 7 4.01 -22.12 -35.38
N ILE A 8 3.01 -22.96 -35.13
CA ILE A 8 2.17 -22.81 -33.94
C ILE A 8 2.89 -23.50 -32.79
N ARG A 9 3.21 -22.72 -31.76
CA ARG A 9 3.81 -23.20 -30.50
C ARG A 9 2.73 -23.79 -29.60
N GLU A 10 3.00 -24.95 -29.01
CA GLU A 10 2.18 -25.46 -27.91
C GLU A 10 2.27 -24.52 -26.69
N ALA A 11 1.14 -24.25 -26.05
CA ALA A 11 1.04 -23.36 -24.92
C ALA A 11 0.00 -23.87 -23.93
N PHE A 12 0.23 -23.65 -22.64
CA PHE A 12 -0.51 -24.26 -21.53
C PHE A 12 -1.20 -23.22 -20.67
N THR A 13 -2.38 -23.57 -20.20
CA THR A 13 -3.10 -22.92 -19.11
C THR A 13 -2.86 -23.68 -17.80
N PHE A 14 -3.37 -23.19 -16.69
CA PHE A 14 -3.31 -23.92 -15.42
C PHE A 14 -4.15 -25.20 -15.44
N ASP A 15 -5.23 -25.24 -16.23
CA ASP A 15 -6.11 -26.41 -16.35
C ASP A 15 -5.47 -27.56 -17.15
N ASP A 16 -4.43 -27.26 -17.92
CA ASP A 16 -3.72 -28.28 -18.74
C ASP A 16 -2.71 -29.08 -17.94
N VAL A 17 -2.38 -28.69 -16.72
CA VAL A 17 -1.28 -29.26 -15.94
C VAL A 17 -1.64 -29.44 -14.46
N LEU A 18 -0.94 -30.37 -13.81
CA LEU A 18 -1.02 -30.58 -12.37
C LEU A 18 0.38 -30.51 -11.76
N LEU A 19 0.45 -30.12 -10.48
CA LEU A 19 1.70 -30.21 -9.73
C LEU A 19 2.01 -31.66 -9.39
N LYS A 20 3.22 -32.11 -9.72
CA LYS A 20 3.71 -33.41 -9.29
C LYS A 20 4.06 -33.37 -7.81
N PRO A 21 3.49 -34.26 -6.96
CA PRO A 21 3.83 -34.29 -5.56
C PRO A 21 5.30 -34.72 -5.36
N GLY A 22 5.95 -34.15 -4.35
CA GLY A 22 7.32 -34.46 -3.97
C GLY A 22 7.43 -34.82 -2.48
N LEU A 23 8.64 -35.19 -2.04
CA LEU A 23 8.94 -35.38 -0.63
C LEU A 23 8.77 -34.03 0.12
N SER A 24 8.10 -34.07 1.24
CA SER A 24 7.99 -32.94 2.17
C SER A 24 8.38 -33.37 3.57
N ASP A 25 9.13 -32.52 4.25
CA ASP A 25 9.56 -32.67 5.66
C ASP A 25 8.90 -31.65 6.59
N ILE A 26 7.95 -30.86 6.06
CA ILE A 26 7.18 -29.86 6.81
C ILE A 26 5.67 -30.12 6.71
N LEU A 27 4.94 -29.66 7.72
CA LEU A 27 3.48 -29.64 7.68
C LEU A 27 2.97 -28.43 6.86
N PRO A 28 1.76 -28.48 6.27
CA PRO A 28 1.18 -27.34 5.55
C PRO A 28 1.10 -26.04 6.38
N SER A 29 0.90 -26.16 7.70
CA SER A 29 0.87 -25.03 8.63
C SER A 29 2.24 -24.37 8.86
N GLU A 30 3.31 -25.04 8.53
CA GLU A 30 4.70 -24.57 8.68
C GLU A 30 5.26 -23.99 7.37
N ALA A 31 4.48 -24.08 6.29
CA ALA A 31 4.90 -23.58 4.98
C ALA A 31 5.09 -22.06 5.00
N ASP A 32 6.27 -21.61 4.60
CA ASP A 32 6.55 -20.20 4.41
C ASP A 32 5.99 -19.74 3.06
N ILE A 33 4.92 -18.93 3.09
CA ILE A 33 4.26 -18.40 1.92
C ILE A 33 4.66 -16.95 1.60
N ARG A 34 5.64 -16.40 2.32
CA ARG A 34 6.13 -15.04 2.07
C ARG A 34 6.69 -14.90 0.66
N SER A 35 6.50 -13.74 0.08
CA SER A 35 6.94 -13.41 -1.27
C SER A 35 7.41 -11.95 -1.36
N HIS A 36 7.64 -11.48 -2.58
CA HIS A 36 8.00 -10.09 -2.85
C HIS A 36 7.16 -9.56 -4.01
N VAL A 37 6.53 -8.42 -3.83
CA VAL A 37 5.87 -7.72 -4.94
C VAL A 37 6.87 -6.97 -5.81
N THR A 38 7.92 -6.44 -5.21
CA THR A 38 9.13 -5.91 -5.86
C THR A 38 10.34 -6.35 -5.05
N ARG A 39 11.55 -6.17 -5.57
CA ARG A 39 12.78 -6.48 -4.81
C ARG A 39 12.85 -5.80 -3.44
N ALA A 40 12.24 -4.62 -3.31
CA ALA A 40 12.28 -3.79 -2.11
C ALA A 40 11.07 -4.00 -1.18
N ILE A 41 10.00 -4.61 -1.67
CA ILE A 41 8.75 -4.73 -0.90
C ILE A 41 8.38 -6.20 -0.72
N PRO A 42 8.61 -6.74 0.48
CA PRO A 42 8.15 -8.08 0.85
C PRO A 42 6.63 -8.11 1.07
N LEU A 43 6.04 -9.26 0.82
CA LEU A 43 4.66 -9.63 1.16
C LEU A 43 4.67 -10.81 2.12
N ASN A 44 3.79 -10.80 3.11
CA ASN A 44 3.62 -11.93 4.04
C ASN A 44 2.63 -12.98 3.50
N ILE A 45 1.79 -12.60 2.52
CA ILE A 45 1.02 -13.51 1.67
C ILE A 45 1.25 -13.14 0.20
N PRO A 46 1.31 -14.09 -0.74
CA PRO A 46 1.66 -13.82 -2.14
C PRO A 46 0.46 -13.35 -2.97
N ILE A 47 -0.35 -12.44 -2.42
CA ILE A 47 -1.61 -11.99 -3.03
C ILE A 47 -1.66 -10.47 -3.12
N ILE A 48 -2.13 -10.00 -4.29
CA ILE A 48 -2.38 -8.59 -4.58
C ILE A 48 -3.83 -8.44 -5.04
N ALA A 49 -4.57 -7.48 -4.44
CA ALA A 49 -5.89 -7.14 -4.98
C ALA A 49 -5.73 -6.21 -6.17
N SER A 50 -6.31 -6.62 -7.30
CA SER A 50 -6.20 -5.93 -8.60
C SER A 50 -6.90 -4.57 -8.60
N ALA A 51 -6.44 -3.68 -9.48
CA ALA A 51 -6.98 -2.33 -9.69
C ALA A 51 -8.31 -2.35 -10.44
N MET A 52 -9.33 -2.89 -9.83
CA MET A 52 -10.68 -3.00 -10.40
C MET A 52 -11.64 -2.05 -9.71
N ASP A 53 -12.43 -1.34 -10.51
CA ASP A 53 -13.50 -0.45 -10.03
C ASP A 53 -14.46 -1.23 -9.13
N THR A 54 -14.95 -0.59 -8.08
CA THR A 54 -15.84 -1.16 -7.04
C THR A 54 -15.26 -2.34 -6.25
N VAL A 55 -14.04 -2.80 -6.56
CA VAL A 55 -13.37 -3.90 -5.86
C VAL A 55 -12.27 -3.37 -4.94
N THR A 56 -11.28 -2.67 -5.50
CA THR A 56 -10.12 -2.23 -4.72
C THR A 56 -10.09 -0.73 -4.53
N GLU A 57 -10.70 -0.30 -3.43
CA GLU A 57 -10.64 1.04 -2.88
C GLU A 57 -9.92 1.00 -1.52
N ALA A 58 -9.88 2.12 -0.77
CA ALA A 58 -9.16 2.19 0.50
C ALA A 58 -9.53 1.06 1.48
N ARG A 59 -10.82 0.70 1.57
CA ARG A 59 -11.29 -0.37 2.46
C ARG A 59 -10.67 -1.73 2.13
N MET A 60 -10.69 -2.12 0.86
CA MET A 60 -10.07 -3.37 0.40
C MET A 60 -8.55 -3.30 0.50
N ALA A 61 -7.93 -2.17 0.14
CA ALA A 61 -6.49 -1.99 0.24
C ALA A 61 -5.99 -2.11 1.70
N ILE A 62 -6.74 -1.58 2.67
CA ILE A 62 -6.47 -1.75 4.10
C ILE A 62 -6.56 -3.23 4.50
N ALA A 63 -7.64 -3.91 4.15
CA ALA A 63 -7.84 -5.32 4.49
C ALA A 63 -6.73 -6.21 3.91
N MET A 64 -6.36 -5.98 2.65
CA MET A 64 -5.27 -6.70 2.00
C MET A 64 -3.92 -6.45 2.67
N ALA A 65 -3.61 -5.20 3.00
CA ALA A 65 -2.37 -4.87 3.69
C ALA A 65 -2.33 -5.48 5.10
N GLN A 66 -3.44 -5.50 5.84
CA GLN A 66 -3.57 -6.15 7.15
C GLN A 66 -3.39 -7.67 7.06
N ALA A 67 -3.87 -8.30 6.00
CA ALA A 67 -3.67 -9.73 5.73
C ALA A 67 -2.23 -10.07 5.31
N GLY A 68 -1.40 -9.09 4.98
CA GLY A 68 -0.01 -9.28 4.58
C GLY A 68 0.27 -9.18 3.08
N GLY A 69 -0.76 -8.88 2.28
CA GLY A 69 -0.67 -8.58 0.85
C GLY A 69 -0.64 -7.07 0.58
N VAL A 70 -1.10 -6.67 -0.61
CA VAL A 70 -1.28 -5.26 -0.98
C VAL A 70 -2.47 -5.08 -1.91
N GLY A 71 -3.25 -4.01 -1.72
CA GLY A 71 -4.35 -3.65 -2.61
C GLY A 71 -3.96 -2.51 -3.53
N VAL A 72 -4.27 -2.64 -4.83
CA VAL A 72 -4.02 -1.61 -5.84
C VAL A 72 -5.29 -0.79 -6.06
N ILE A 73 -5.31 0.44 -5.58
CA ILE A 73 -6.46 1.35 -5.74
C ILE A 73 -6.65 1.68 -7.23
N HIS A 74 -7.85 1.45 -7.74
CA HIS A 74 -8.18 1.65 -9.15
C HIS A 74 -8.15 3.13 -9.56
N ARG A 75 -8.00 3.40 -10.86
CA ARG A 75 -7.86 4.75 -11.43
C ARG A 75 -9.16 5.36 -11.96
N ASN A 76 -10.31 4.76 -11.66
CA ASN A 76 -11.61 5.28 -12.09
C ASN A 76 -12.12 6.45 -11.21
N PHE A 77 -11.33 6.85 -10.21
CA PHE A 77 -11.46 8.13 -9.51
C PHE A 77 -10.84 9.27 -10.32
N ASP A 78 -11.23 10.52 -10.03
CA ASP A 78 -10.36 11.64 -10.36
C ASP A 78 -9.02 11.53 -9.59
N PRO A 79 -7.96 12.22 -10.05
CA PRO A 79 -6.63 12.09 -9.45
C PRO A 79 -6.58 12.42 -7.95
N GLU A 80 -7.30 13.46 -7.50
CA GLU A 80 -7.37 13.86 -6.10
C GLU A 80 -8.16 12.87 -5.24
N GLY A 81 -9.28 12.34 -5.75
CA GLY A 81 -10.06 11.29 -5.09
C GLY A 81 -9.24 10.03 -4.88
N GLN A 82 -8.47 9.60 -5.88
CA GLN A 82 -7.58 8.46 -5.75
C GLN A 82 -6.45 8.73 -4.73
N ALA A 83 -5.85 9.92 -4.75
CA ALA A 83 -4.84 10.32 -3.78
C ALA A 83 -5.42 10.36 -2.35
N ALA A 84 -6.68 10.77 -2.19
CA ALA A 84 -7.39 10.72 -0.90
C ALA A 84 -7.54 9.29 -0.39
N GLN A 85 -7.86 8.32 -1.27
CA GLN A 85 -7.91 6.90 -0.93
C GLN A 85 -6.53 6.39 -0.45
N VAL A 86 -5.44 6.75 -1.14
CA VAL A 86 -4.06 6.41 -0.71
C VAL A 86 -3.78 7.00 0.68
N ARG A 87 -4.07 8.29 0.89
CA ARG A 87 -3.90 8.93 2.21
C ARG A 87 -4.69 8.22 3.30
N GLN A 88 -5.90 7.73 3.01
CA GLN A 88 -6.71 6.96 3.94
C GLN A 88 -6.02 5.65 4.34
N VAL A 89 -5.46 4.89 3.39
CA VAL A 89 -4.68 3.68 3.69
C VAL A 89 -3.46 3.99 4.55
N LYS A 90 -2.70 5.01 4.17
CA LYS A 90 -1.46 5.41 4.89
C LYS A 90 -1.74 5.93 6.31
N LYS A 91 -2.89 6.53 6.55
CA LYS A 91 -3.32 6.97 7.89
C LYS A 91 -3.92 5.85 8.73
N TYR A 92 -4.29 4.73 8.11
CA TYR A 92 -4.92 3.63 8.79
C TYR A 92 -3.86 2.79 9.53
N GLU A 93 -3.89 2.83 10.86
CA GLU A 93 -3.15 1.94 11.78
C GLU A 93 -1.64 1.84 11.56
N SER A 94 -0.93 2.82 12.00
CA SER A 94 0.53 2.80 11.90
C SER A 94 1.27 2.24 13.12
N GLY A 95 0.59 1.68 14.15
CA GLY A 95 1.23 1.24 15.39
C GLY A 95 1.90 2.39 16.17
N MET A 96 2.54 3.30 15.47
CA MET A 96 3.01 4.60 15.89
C MET A 96 2.70 5.58 14.76
N VAL A 97 1.95 6.62 15.03
CA VAL A 97 1.74 7.72 14.08
C VAL A 97 3.02 8.54 14.01
N VAL A 98 3.76 8.44 12.91
CA VAL A 98 4.96 9.25 12.66
C VAL A 98 4.52 10.63 12.15
N ASN A 99 5.13 11.69 12.65
CA ASN A 99 4.76 13.08 12.37
C ASN A 99 3.26 13.31 12.55
N PRO A 100 2.73 13.15 13.80
CA PRO A 100 1.32 13.33 14.08
C PRO A 100 0.87 14.74 13.73
N LEU A 101 -0.41 14.89 13.38
CA LEU A 101 -0.99 16.23 13.29
C LEU A 101 -0.90 16.89 14.66
N THR A 102 -0.39 18.10 14.69
CA THR A 102 -0.16 18.88 15.90
C THR A 102 -0.89 20.21 15.84
N ILE A 103 -1.12 20.81 16.98
CA ILE A 103 -1.74 22.13 17.08
C ILE A 103 -0.88 23.06 17.96
N GLY A 104 -0.94 24.36 17.74
CA GLY A 104 -0.25 25.35 18.57
C GLY A 104 -1.00 25.66 19.87
N PRO A 105 -0.32 26.07 20.95
CA PRO A 105 -0.96 26.42 22.23
C PRO A 105 -1.87 27.66 22.15
N ASP A 106 -1.62 28.54 21.19
CA ASP A 106 -2.41 29.76 20.97
C ASP A 106 -3.61 29.58 20.03
N ALA A 107 -3.78 28.39 19.45
CA ALA A 107 -4.94 28.05 18.64
C ALA A 107 -6.21 27.99 19.52
N MET A 108 -7.37 28.08 18.88
CA MET A 108 -8.66 28.08 19.57
C MET A 108 -9.24 26.67 19.68
N LEU A 109 -10.13 26.48 20.65
CA LEU A 109 -10.86 25.22 20.83
C LEU A 109 -11.62 24.81 19.55
N SER A 110 -12.22 25.78 18.84
CA SER A 110 -12.88 25.56 17.56
C SER A 110 -11.98 24.88 16.54
N ASP A 111 -10.73 25.30 16.44
CA ASP A 111 -9.76 24.76 15.48
C ASP A 111 -9.38 23.33 15.85
N ALA A 112 -9.18 23.07 17.14
CA ALA A 112 -8.90 21.73 17.66
C ALA A 112 -10.07 20.78 17.42
N MET A 113 -11.31 21.23 17.69
CA MET A 113 -12.51 20.42 17.49
C MET A 113 -12.74 20.10 16.02
N ALA A 114 -12.54 21.06 15.12
CA ALA A 114 -12.61 20.82 13.68
C ALA A 114 -11.57 19.76 13.27
N LEU A 115 -10.30 19.91 13.70
CA LEU A 115 -9.23 18.98 13.41
C LEU A 115 -9.52 17.55 13.94
N MET A 116 -10.07 17.46 15.17
CA MET A 116 -10.45 16.19 15.78
C MET A 116 -11.59 15.49 15.04
N ASN A 117 -12.61 16.24 14.64
CA ASN A 117 -13.77 15.73 13.91
C ASN A 117 -13.41 15.29 12.48
N ASP A 118 -12.69 16.14 11.73
CA ASP A 118 -12.31 15.86 10.34
C ASP A 118 -11.43 14.64 10.19
N HIS A 119 -10.62 14.35 11.23
CA HIS A 119 -9.67 13.23 11.22
C HIS A 119 -10.03 12.09 12.16
N GLY A 120 -11.11 12.19 12.93
CA GLY A 120 -11.53 11.15 13.88
C GLY A 120 -10.55 10.95 15.04
N PHE A 121 -9.78 11.99 15.43
CA PHE A 121 -8.81 11.89 16.51
C PHE A 121 -9.44 12.11 17.87
N SER A 122 -8.99 11.34 18.86
CA SER A 122 -9.37 11.50 20.25
C SER A 122 -8.34 12.29 21.08
N GLY A 123 -7.34 12.87 20.42
CA GLY A 123 -6.35 13.76 21.03
C GLY A 123 -5.24 14.15 20.07
N ILE A 124 -4.69 15.33 20.27
CA ILE A 124 -3.72 15.99 19.42
C ILE A 124 -2.54 16.48 20.27
N PRO A 125 -1.27 16.20 19.89
CA PRO A 125 -0.11 16.81 20.54
C PRO A 125 -0.09 18.32 20.30
N VAL A 126 0.24 19.06 21.36
CA VAL A 126 0.38 20.52 21.31
C VAL A 126 1.87 20.87 21.25
N VAL A 127 2.26 21.62 20.23
CA VAL A 127 3.66 21.92 19.95
C VAL A 127 3.88 23.40 19.66
N THR A 128 5.11 23.88 19.88
CA THR A 128 5.56 25.22 19.50
C THR A 128 6.64 25.12 18.42
N GLY A 129 6.72 26.13 17.55
CA GLY A 129 7.78 26.21 16.53
C GLY A 129 7.69 25.19 15.42
N ALA A 130 6.53 24.56 15.20
CA ALA A 130 6.33 23.68 14.04
C ALA A 130 6.35 24.49 12.75
N SER A 131 7.01 23.94 11.71
CA SER A 131 6.99 24.47 10.36
C SER A 131 6.84 23.31 9.35
N LYS A 132 6.57 23.63 8.07
CA LYS A 132 6.37 22.59 7.04
C LYS A 132 7.57 21.62 7.01
N GLY A 133 7.31 20.37 7.39
CA GLY A 133 8.35 19.31 7.43
C GLY A 133 9.27 19.29 8.66
N VAL A 134 9.11 20.22 9.61
CA VAL A 134 9.91 20.25 10.84
C VAL A 134 9.01 20.07 12.05
N PRO A 135 9.18 18.99 12.85
CA PRO A 135 8.41 18.76 14.07
C PRO A 135 8.61 19.89 15.09
N GLY A 136 7.51 20.32 15.73
CA GLY A 136 7.56 21.32 16.78
C GLY A 136 7.96 20.75 18.13
N LYS A 137 8.47 21.60 19.04
CA LYS A 137 8.78 21.23 20.42
C LYS A 137 7.49 20.93 21.16
N LEU A 138 7.44 19.77 21.80
CA LEU A 138 6.28 19.34 22.58
C LEU A 138 6.08 20.22 23.81
N VAL A 139 4.84 20.73 23.98
CA VAL A 139 4.44 21.55 25.15
C VAL A 139 3.21 21.01 25.86
N GLY A 140 2.45 20.11 25.23
CA GLY A 140 1.25 19.54 25.83
C GLY A 140 0.57 18.49 24.95
N ILE A 141 -0.55 17.99 25.45
CA ILE A 141 -1.49 17.16 24.69
C ILE A 141 -2.93 17.63 24.99
N LEU A 142 -3.75 17.70 23.95
CA LEU A 142 -5.18 17.96 24.08
C LEU A 142 -5.94 16.69 23.75
N THR A 143 -6.83 16.22 24.62
CA THR A 143 -7.61 15.00 24.44
C THR A 143 -9.12 15.27 24.55
N ASN A 144 -9.94 14.32 24.12
CA ASN A 144 -11.41 14.39 24.32
C ASN A 144 -11.80 14.58 25.80
N ARG A 145 -10.96 14.17 26.75
CA ARG A 145 -11.19 14.35 28.18
C ARG A 145 -11.07 15.82 28.57
N ASP A 146 -10.08 16.50 28.01
CA ASP A 146 -9.76 17.91 28.32
C ASP A 146 -10.83 18.84 27.76
N VAL A 147 -11.40 18.53 26.61
CA VAL A 147 -12.41 19.37 25.91
C VAL A 147 -13.85 19.01 26.23
N ARG A 148 -14.10 17.91 26.97
CA ARG A 148 -15.46 17.35 27.18
C ARG A 148 -16.46 18.36 27.72
N PHE A 149 -16.03 19.28 28.58
CA PHE A 149 -16.88 20.25 29.24
C PHE A 149 -16.54 21.69 28.86
N ALA A 150 -15.64 21.89 27.89
CA ALA A 150 -15.31 23.21 27.39
C ALA A 150 -16.46 23.71 26.48
N THR A 151 -16.95 24.92 26.76
CA THR A 151 -18.12 25.51 26.08
C THR A 151 -17.79 26.74 25.24
N ASP A 152 -16.65 27.41 25.51
CA ASP A 152 -16.26 28.59 24.73
C ASP A 152 -15.36 28.17 23.54
N PRO A 153 -15.87 28.29 22.28
CA PRO A 153 -15.08 27.93 21.09
C PRO A 153 -13.79 28.74 20.91
N ARG A 154 -13.71 29.92 21.55
CA ARG A 154 -12.57 30.83 21.47
C ARG A 154 -11.54 30.63 22.58
N GLN A 155 -11.77 29.68 23.48
CA GLN A 155 -10.81 29.35 24.52
C GLN A 155 -9.50 28.84 23.92
N LYS A 156 -8.38 29.32 24.42
CA LYS A 156 -7.06 28.89 23.94
C LYS A 156 -6.73 27.45 24.36
N ILE A 157 -6.06 26.73 23.50
CA ILE A 157 -5.61 25.35 23.76
C ILE A 157 -4.70 25.30 24.98
N SER A 158 -3.84 26.30 25.20
CA SER A 158 -2.96 26.39 26.35
C SER A 158 -3.67 26.37 27.71
N GLU A 159 -4.95 26.76 27.76
CA GLU A 159 -5.77 26.73 28.98
C GLU A 159 -6.44 25.36 29.24
N LEU A 160 -6.55 24.54 28.19
CA LEU A 160 -7.26 23.26 28.23
C LEU A 160 -6.32 22.05 28.20
N MET A 161 -5.16 22.20 27.56
CA MET A 161 -4.22 21.10 27.36
C MET A 161 -3.63 20.57 28.66
N THR A 162 -3.37 19.28 28.72
CA THR A 162 -2.48 18.69 29.71
C THR A 162 -1.03 19.06 29.37
N HIS A 163 -0.33 19.76 30.23
CA HIS A 163 1.06 20.21 30.05
C HIS A 163 2.03 19.76 31.14
N GLU A 164 1.52 19.40 32.30
CA GLU A 164 2.30 18.85 33.39
C GLU A 164 2.40 17.33 33.33
N ASN A 165 3.54 16.79 33.77
CA ASN A 165 3.77 15.35 33.84
C ASN A 165 3.50 14.58 32.54
N LEU A 166 3.83 15.17 31.39
CA LEU A 166 3.71 14.53 30.12
C LEU A 166 4.52 13.22 30.07
N VAL A 167 3.84 12.12 29.75
CA VAL A 167 4.50 10.84 29.59
C VAL A 167 5.00 10.73 28.17
N THR A 168 6.32 10.68 28.00
CA THR A 168 6.98 10.62 26.71
C THR A 168 7.94 9.45 26.63
N VAL A 169 8.21 8.98 25.43
CA VAL A 169 9.26 8.00 25.11
C VAL A 169 10.12 8.51 23.96
N ARG A 170 11.30 7.93 23.82
CA ARG A 170 12.20 8.25 22.70
C ARG A 170 11.82 7.48 21.45
N GLU A 171 12.23 8.01 20.31
CA GLU A 171 12.16 7.30 19.05
C GLU A 171 12.87 5.94 19.13
N GLY A 172 12.29 4.90 18.52
CA GLY A 172 12.82 3.53 18.61
C GLY A 172 12.37 2.73 19.83
N VAL A 173 11.46 3.26 20.67
CA VAL A 173 10.87 2.51 21.79
C VAL A 173 10.26 1.18 21.31
N SER A 174 10.49 0.08 22.04
CA SER A 174 9.88 -1.21 21.73
C SER A 174 8.38 -1.20 22.05
N GLN A 175 7.61 -2.05 21.34
CA GLN A 175 6.17 -2.19 21.58
C GLN A 175 5.86 -2.60 23.04
N ASP A 176 6.66 -3.51 23.61
CA ASP A 176 6.48 -3.97 24.98
C ASP A 176 6.73 -2.86 26.01
N GLU A 177 7.71 -2.01 25.76
CA GLU A 177 7.99 -0.87 26.62
C GLU A 177 6.89 0.20 26.51
N ALA A 178 6.45 0.52 25.28
CA ALA A 178 5.35 1.43 25.05
C ALA A 178 4.05 0.93 25.73
N LYS A 179 3.76 -0.37 25.63
CA LYS A 179 2.62 -0.99 26.33
C LYS A 179 2.72 -0.88 27.85
N ARG A 180 3.91 -1.14 28.40
CA ARG A 180 4.16 -0.98 29.85
C ARG A 180 3.94 0.47 30.30
N MET A 181 4.41 1.46 29.51
CA MET A 181 4.24 2.87 29.82
C MET A 181 2.77 3.30 29.77
N LEU A 182 2.02 2.91 28.72
CA LEU A 182 0.58 3.17 28.61
C LEU A 182 -0.18 2.60 29.83
N HIS A 183 0.11 1.36 30.20
CA HIS A 183 -0.53 0.69 31.34
C HIS A 183 -0.14 1.31 32.68
N LYS A 184 1.16 1.54 32.93
CA LYS A 184 1.70 2.11 34.18
C LYS A 184 1.08 3.47 34.46
N HIS A 185 0.96 4.32 33.45
CA HIS A 185 0.46 5.69 33.60
C HIS A 185 -1.06 5.80 33.35
N ARG A 186 -1.74 4.69 32.99
CA ARG A 186 -3.18 4.62 32.69
C ARG A 186 -3.60 5.65 31.62
N ILE A 187 -2.78 5.79 30.59
CA ILE A 187 -2.99 6.69 29.46
C ILE A 187 -3.27 5.90 28.19
N GLU A 188 -4.04 6.50 27.28
CA GLU A 188 -4.38 5.88 25.97
C GLU A 188 -3.43 6.32 24.86
N LYS A 189 -2.61 7.36 25.12
CA LYS A 189 -1.72 7.97 24.15
C LYS A 189 -0.36 8.22 24.74
N LEU A 190 0.68 7.80 24.06
CA LEU A 190 2.07 7.96 24.45
C LEU A 190 2.79 8.81 23.40
N LEU A 191 3.33 9.94 23.81
CA LEU A 191 4.02 10.87 22.95
C LEU A 191 5.45 10.41 22.70
N VAL A 192 5.86 10.40 21.42
CA VAL A 192 7.24 10.07 21.04
C VAL A 192 7.98 11.33 20.69
N VAL A 193 9.14 11.52 21.32
CA VAL A 193 9.97 12.71 21.15
C VAL A 193 11.39 12.35 20.71
N ASP A 194 12.01 13.26 19.96
CA ASP A 194 13.43 13.18 19.62
C ASP A 194 14.31 13.76 20.76
N ASP A 195 15.63 13.83 20.53
CA ASP A 195 16.59 14.36 21.49
C ASP A 195 16.44 15.86 21.80
N GLN A 196 15.74 16.60 20.92
CA GLN A 196 15.43 18.02 21.12
C GLN A 196 14.04 18.25 21.72
N TYR A 197 13.40 17.16 22.19
CA TYR A 197 12.04 17.17 22.73
C TYR A 197 10.99 17.64 21.72
N ARG A 198 11.21 17.38 20.44
CA ARG A 198 10.23 17.63 19.38
C ARG A 198 9.31 16.42 19.22
N CYS A 199 8.02 16.66 19.00
CA CYS A 199 7.04 15.59 18.83
C CYS A 199 7.19 14.93 17.45
N VAL A 200 7.79 13.75 17.41
CA VAL A 200 8.03 12.97 16.19
C VAL A 200 7.07 11.83 16.02
N GLY A 201 6.31 11.46 17.06
CA GLY A 201 5.35 10.35 16.97
C GLY A 201 4.30 10.35 18.07
N LEU A 202 3.27 9.53 17.85
CA LEU A 202 2.20 9.26 18.80
C LEU A 202 1.84 7.76 18.73
N ILE A 203 1.86 7.07 19.87
CA ILE A 203 1.44 5.67 20.00
C ILE A 203 0.13 5.64 20.78
N THR A 204 -0.86 4.89 20.31
CA THR A 204 -2.13 4.71 21.03
C THR A 204 -2.38 3.25 21.40
N VAL A 205 -3.18 3.02 22.43
CA VAL A 205 -3.61 1.66 22.81
C VAL A 205 -4.27 0.94 21.65
N LYS A 206 -5.12 1.65 20.88
CA LYS A 206 -5.76 1.08 19.68
C LYS A 206 -4.76 0.59 18.64
N ASP A 207 -3.68 1.36 18.40
CA ASP A 207 -2.65 0.96 17.44
C ASP A 207 -1.92 -0.30 17.88
N MET A 208 -1.73 -0.46 19.18
CA MET A 208 -1.11 -1.66 19.76
C MET A 208 -2.01 -2.89 19.69
N GLU A 209 -3.30 -2.74 20.00
CA GLU A 209 -4.28 -3.82 19.87
C GLU A 209 -4.38 -4.32 18.44
N LYS A 210 -4.36 -3.40 17.48
CA LYS A 210 -4.40 -3.70 16.04
C LYS A 210 -3.10 -4.36 15.53
N ALA A 211 -1.94 -3.94 16.04
CA ALA A 211 -0.67 -4.59 15.73
C ALA A 211 -0.65 -6.07 16.16
N VAL A 212 -1.29 -6.37 17.28
CA VAL A 212 -1.48 -7.76 17.76
C VAL A 212 -2.51 -8.51 16.90
N ALA A 213 -3.58 -7.85 16.46
CA ALA A 213 -4.62 -8.45 15.63
C ALA A 213 -4.13 -8.78 14.19
N HIS A 214 -3.16 -8.02 13.66
CA HIS A 214 -2.64 -8.18 12.29
C HIS A 214 -1.11 -8.31 12.27
N PRO A 215 -0.55 -9.41 12.80
CA PRO A 215 0.92 -9.59 12.90
C PRO A 215 1.59 -9.73 11.54
N LEU A 216 0.84 -10.14 10.51
CA LEU A 216 1.33 -10.30 9.15
C LEU A 216 1.14 -9.03 8.28
N ALA A 217 0.67 -7.92 8.85
CA ALA A 217 0.37 -6.73 8.06
C ALA A 217 1.59 -6.25 7.25
N CYS A 218 1.35 -5.93 5.97
CA CYS A 218 2.36 -5.39 5.07
C CYS A 218 2.55 -3.89 5.34
N LYS A 219 3.67 -3.54 5.98
CA LYS A 219 3.96 -2.18 6.47
C LYS A 219 5.25 -1.62 5.86
N ASP A 220 5.32 -0.29 5.80
CA ASP A 220 6.53 0.44 5.44
C ASP A 220 7.48 0.61 6.65
N ALA A 221 8.62 1.24 6.44
CA ALA A 221 9.61 1.48 7.48
C ALA A 221 9.11 2.38 8.64
N GLN A 222 8.04 3.17 8.40
CA GLN A 222 7.39 3.98 9.41
C GLN A 222 6.24 3.26 10.12
N GLY A 223 6.04 1.98 9.85
CA GLY A 223 4.97 1.16 10.43
C GLY A 223 3.57 1.40 9.85
N ARG A 224 3.45 2.17 8.74
CA ARG A 224 2.18 2.44 8.07
C ARG A 224 1.88 1.33 7.07
N LEU A 225 0.60 1.03 6.85
CA LEU A 225 0.18 0.07 5.82
C LEU A 225 0.70 0.49 4.45
N ARG A 226 1.14 -0.48 3.67
CA ARG A 226 1.55 -0.23 2.28
C ARG A 226 0.34 0.01 1.41
N ALA A 227 0.47 1.00 0.51
CA ALA A 227 -0.54 1.42 -0.43
C ALA A 227 -0.02 1.33 -1.86
N ALA A 228 -0.81 0.77 -2.76
CA ALA A 228 -0.57 0.78 -4.19
C ALA A 228 -1.70 1.49 -4.92
N ALA A 229 -1.41 2.11 -6.06
CA ALA A 229 -2.41 2.75 -6.89
C ALA A 229 -2.09 2.64 -8.38
N ALA A 230 -3.14 2.46 -9.18
CA ALA A 230 -3.01 2.36 -10.62
C ALA A 230 -2.93 3.74 -11.28
N THR A 231 -2.13 3.82 -12.33
CA THR A 231 -2.05 4.98 -13.22
C THR A 231 -2.15 4.52 -14.68
N THR A 232 -2.12 5.48 -15.59
CA THR A 232 -2.14 5.25 -17.05
C THR A 232 -0.94 5.93 -17.71
N VAL A 233 -0.87 5.87 -19.02
CA VAL A 233 0.18 6.49 -19.83
C VAL A 233 -0.15 7.95 -20.19
N GLY A 234 0.85 8.73 -20.63
CA GLY A 234 0.71 10.11 -21.07
C GLY A 234 0.67 11.12 -19.93
N GLU A 235 0.39 12.39 -20.23
CA GLU A 235 0.44 13.49 -19.24
C GLU A 235 -0.59 13.29 -18.12
N VAL A 236 -1.80 12.90 -18.44
CA VAL A 236 -2.86 12.64 -17.43
C VAL A 236 -2.42 11.57 -16.42
N GLY A 237 -1.72 10.51 -16.90
CA GLY A 237 -1.17 9.48 -16.03
C GLY A 237 0.00 9.99 -15.19
N PHE A 238 0.79 10.90 -15.74
CA PHE A 238 1.93 11.48 -15.04
C PHE A 238 1.49 12.44 -13.93
N GLU A 239 0.61 13.38 -14.21
CA GLU A 239 0.02 14.30 -13.22
C GLU A 239 -0.65 13.53 -12.08
N ARG A 240 -1.40 12.48 -12.41
CA ARG A 240 -1.99 11.56 -11.40
C ARG A 240 -0.91 10.93 -10.53
N THR A 241 0.19 10.49 -11.13
CA THR A 241 1.30 9.85 -10.42
C THR A 241 1.97 10.80 -9.42
N GLU A 242 2.15 12.08 -9.79
CA GLU A 242 2.68 13.09 -8.87
C GLU A 242 1.81 13.23 -7.62
N LEU A 243 0.50 13.35 -7.77
CA LEU A 243 -0.45 13.43 -6.65
C LEU A 243 -0.45 12.16 -5.79
N LEU A 244 -0.28 10.98 -6.40
CA LEU A 244 -0.19 9.72 -5.66
C LEU A 244 1.12 9.62 -4.86
N ILE A 245 2.23 10.11 -5.41
CA ILE A 245 3.52 10.18 -4.71
C ILE A 245 3.42 11.15 -3.53
N ASP A 246 2.83 12.32 -3.71
CA ASP A 246 2.58 13.28 -2.63
C ASP A 246 1.64 12.72 -1.55
N ALA A 247 0.72 11.82 -1.91
CA ALA A 247 -0.13 11.11 -0.97
C ALA A 247 0.61 10.00 -0.20
N GLY A 248 1.86 9.69 -0.57
CA GLY A 248 2.70 8.70 0.10
C GLY A 248 2.50 7.26 -0.39
N VAL A 249 2.12 7.07 -1.66
CA VAL A 249 1.99 5.73 -2.26
C VAL A 249 3.33 4.99 -2.25
N ASP A 250 3.31 3.69 -2.00
CA ASP A 250 4.53 2.84 -2.03
C ASP A 250 4.77 2.22 -3.42
N LEU A 251 3.68 1.92 -4.14
CA LEU A 251 3.69 1.22 -5.42
C LEU A 251 2.79 1.94 -6.42
N ILE A 252 3.32 2.24 -7.59
CA ILE A 252 2.56 2.70 -8.75
C ILE A 252 2.42 1.53 -9.72
N VAL A 253 1.21 1.28 -10.18
CA VAL A 253 0.91 0.26 -11.20
C VAL A 253 0.55 0.94 -12.51
N VAL A 254 1.43 0.86 -13.49
CA VAL A 254 1.13 1.28 -14.87
C VAL A 254 0.28 0.18 -15.50
N ASP A 255 -1.04 0.35 -15.41
CA ASP A 255 -2.03 -0.66 -15.75
C ASP A 255 -2.62 -0.41 -17.13
N THR A 256 -2.28 -1.30 -18.09
CA THR A 256 -2.70 -1.21 -19.50
C THR A 256 -3.06 -2.57 -20.08
N ALA A 257 -3.93 -2.58 -21.07
CA ALA A 257 -4.30 -3.80 -21.79
C ALA A 257 -3.11 -4.40 -22.59
N HIS A 258 -2.12 -3.56 -22.96
CA HIS A 258 -0.92 -3.97 -23.68
C HIS A 258 0.30 -3.20 -23.18
N GLY A 259 1.07 -3.84 -22.30
CA GLY A 259 2.24 -3.25 -21.61
C GLY A 259 3.46 -3.10 -22.53
N HIS A 260 3.60 -3.94 -23.56
CA HIS A 260 4.71 -3.86 -24.51
C HIS A 260 4.45 -2.77 -25.58
N SER A 261 4.34 -1.53 -25.14
CA SER A 261 4.14 -0.37 -26.02
C SER A 261 5.08 0.79 -25.63
N ALA A 262 5.50 1.59 -26.62
CA ALA A 262 6.42 2.71 -26.40
C ALA A 262 5.92 3.67 -25.30
N ARG A 263 4.61 3.95 -25.25
CA ARG A 263 4.01 4.83 -24.25
C ARG A 263 4.10 4.28 -22.82
N VAL A 264 4.01 2.96 -22.65
CA VAL A 264 4.15 2.31 -21.33
C VAL A 264 5.61 2.36 -20.89
N LEU A 265 6.55 2.04 -21.78
CA LEU A 265 7.98 2.13 -21.50
C LEU A 265 8.40 3.56 -21.11
N GLU A 266 7.89 4.56 -21.83
CA GLU A 266 8.09 5.97 -21.49
C GLU A 266 7.51 6.33 -20.12
N ALA A 267 6.28 5.89 -19.81
CA ALA A 267 5.64 6.17 -18.52
C ALA A 267 6.45 5.58 -17.36
N VAL A 268 6.90 4.32 -17.46
CA VAL A 268 7.76 3.67 -16.46
C VAL A 268 9.04 4.50 -16.26
N ASN A 269 9.72 4.86 -17.33
CA ASN A 269 10.96 5.62 -17.28
C ASN A 269 10.77 7.01 -16.64
N ARG A 270 9.69 7.73 -16.99
CA ARG A 270 9.35 9.03 -16.39
C ARG A 270 9.08 8.93 -14.90
N ILE A 271 8.31 7.93 -14.47
CA ILE A 271 7.99 7.70 -13.05
C ILE A 271 9.27 7.40 -12.26
N LYS A 272 10.15 6.56 -12.79
CA LYS A 272 11.42 6.23 -12.12
C LYS A 272 12.37 7.43 -12.02
N ARG A 273 12.31 8.37 -12.98
CA ARG A 273 13.06 9.64 -12.88
C ARG A 273 12.44 10.61 -11.87
N LEU A 274 11.13 10.60 -11.72
CA LEU A 274 10.43 11.44 -10.74
C LEU A 274 10.72 11.01 -9.30
N SER A 275 10.71 9.69 -9.05
CA SER A 275 10.97 9.14 -7.72
C SER A 275 11.60 7.75 -7.79
N ASN A 276 12.79 7.60 -7.20
CA ASN A 276 13.42 6.30 -7.00
C ASN A 276 12.90 5.55 -5.76
N ALA A 277 12.21 6.23 -4.86
CA ALA A 277 11.65 5.63 -3.64
C ALA A 277 10.38 4.82 -3.93
N VAL A 278 9.56 5.28 -4.89
CA VAL A 278 8.34 4.60 -5.28
C VAL A 278 8.67 3.44 -6.22
N GLN A 279 8.08 2.28 -5.95
CA GLN A 279 8.25 1.09 -6.77
C GLN A 279 7.24 1.08 -7.92
N VAL A 280 7.64 0.59 -9.09
CA VAL A 280 6.80 0.59 -10.29
C VAL A 280 6.52 -0.84 -10.75
N ILE A 281 5.25 -1.18 -10.79
CA ILE A 281 4.73 -2.38 -11.45
C ILE A 281 4.23 -1.98 -12.82
N ALA A 282 4.59 -2.71 -13.86
CA ALA A 282 4.11 -2.41 -15.21
C ALA A 282 3.53 -3.66 -15.90
N GLY A 283 2.48 -3.45 -16.67
CA GLY A 283 1.81 -4.52 -17.43
C GLY A 283 0.55 -4.00 -18.18
N ASN A 284 -0.19 -4.92 -18.79
CA ASN A 284 0.05 -6.35 -18.80
C ASN A 284 0.87 -6.77 -20.04
N ILE A 285 1.69 -7.78 -19.86
CA ILE A 285 2.43 -8.42 -20.96
C ILE A 285 2.17 -9.93 -20.95
N ALA A 286 2.58 -10.60 -22.02
CA ALA A 286 2.45 -12.05 -22.14
C ALA A 286 3.63 -12.70 -22.89
N THR A 287 4.72 -11.96 -23.12
CA THR A 287 5.89 -12.44 -23.86
C THR A 287 7.18 -12.09 -23.14
N LYS A 288 8.22 -12.85 -23.43
CA LYS A 288 9.58 -12.62 -22.95
C LYS A 288 10.12 -11.25 -23.36
N GLU A 289 9.89 -10.86 -24.62
CA GLU A 289 10.35 -9.58 -25.18
C GLU A 289 9.65 -8.41 -24.47
N GLY A 290 8.34 -8.52 -24.21
CA GLY A 290 7.58 -7.55 -23.45
C GLY A 290 8.09 -7.41 -22.01
N ALA A 291 8.41 -8.54 -21.36
CA ALA A 291 9.02 -8.56 -20.05
C ALA A 291 10.38 -7.84 -20.03
N GLN A 292 11.26 -8.19 -20.97
CA GLN A 292 12.58 -7.56 -21.08
C GLN A 292 12.48 -6.05 -21.30
N ALA A 293 11.59 -5.61 -22.22
CA ALA A 293 11.40 -4.18 -22.49
C ALA A 293 10.94 -3.39 -21.26
N LEU A 294 10.03 -3.93 -20.43
CA LEU A 294 9.62 -3.28 -19.19
C LEU A 294 10.73 -3.24 -18.14
N ILE A 295 11.55 -4.29 -18.04
CA ILE A 295 12.72 -4.33 -17.16
C ILE A 295 13.73 -3.26 -17.58
N ASP A 296 14.03 -3.17 -18.85
CA ASP A 296 14.98 -2.19 -19.41
C ASP A 296 14.48 -0.75 -19.21
N ALA A 297 13.15 -0.55 -19.21
CA ALA A 297 12.53 0.74 -18.87
C ALA A 297 12.59 1.07 -17.36
N GLY A 298 12.97 0.12 -16.50
CA GLY A 298 13.13 0.32 -15.06
C GLY A 298 11.97 -0.15 -14.20
N ALA A 299 11.09 -1.02 -14.70
CA ALA A 299 10.03 -1.62 -13.87
C ALA A 299 10.63 -2.47 -12.73
N ASP A 300 10.09 -2.31 -11.53
CA ASP A 300 10.51 -3.06 -10.34
C ASP A 300 9.77 -4.41 -10.22
N SER A 301 8.66 -4.57 -10.93
CA SER A 301 7.91 -5.81 -11.07
C SER A 301 7.09 -5.78 -12.37
N ILE A 302 6.74 -6.95 -12.89
CA ILE A 302 6.04 -7.13 -14.16
C ILE A 302 4.73 -7.85 -13.92
N LYS A 303 3.63 -7.32 -14.48
CA LYS A 303 2.31 -7.94 -14.43
C LYS A 303 2.01 -8.67 -15.74
N VAL A 304 1.74 -9.98 -15.64
CA VAL A 304 1.58 -10.91 -16.77
C VAL A 304 0.15 -11.39 -16.86
N GLY A 305 -0.43 -11.27 -18.04
CA GLY A 305 -1.76 -11.78 -18.37
C GLY A 305 -2.45 -10.96 -19.44
N ILE A 306 -2.61 -11.54 -20.63
CA ILE A 306 -3.39 -10.95 -21.74
C ILE A 306 -4.40 -11.99 -22.18
N GLY A 307 -5.67 -11.71 -21.89
CA GLY A 307 -6.80 -12.56 -22.26
C GLY A 307 -6.97 -13.86 -21.46
N PRO A 308 -6.40 -14.06 -20.24
CA PRO A 308 -6.55 -15.36 -19.56
C PRO A 308 -7.93 -15.52 -18.91
N GLY A 309 -8.57 -14.45 -18.45
CA GLY A 309 -9.81 -14.53 -17.69
C GLY A 309 -11.03 -15.00 -18.51
N SER A 310 -11.92 -15.79 -17.90
CA SER A 310 -13.16 -16.28 -18.54
C SER A 310 -14.08 -15.13 -18.98
N ILE A 311 -14.09 -14.04 -18.20
CA ILE A 311 -14.87 -12.83 -18.51
C ILE A 311 -14.13 -11.87 -19.47
N CYS A 312 -12.89 -12.17 -19.86
CA CYS A 312 -12.10 -11.28 -20.70
C CYS A 312 -12.56 -11.34 -22.16
N THR A 313 -13.02 -10.22 -22.68
CA THR A 313 -13.49 -10.09 -24.06
C THR A 313 -12.36 -9.92 -25.09
N THR A 314 -11.13 -9.69 -24.65
CA THR A 314 -9.97 -9.43 -25.54
C THR A 314 -9.75 -10.54 -26.55
N ARG A 315 -9.84 -11.81 -26.12
CA ARG A 315 -9.71 -12.96 -27.05
C ARG A 315 -10.79 -12.99 -28.10
N ILE A 316 -12.02 -12.66 -27.73
CA ILE A 316 -13.18 -12.72 -28.60
C ILE A 316 -13.22 -11.54 -29.59
N VAL A 317 -12.98 -10.33 -29.07
CA VAL A 317 -13.09 -9.07 -29.80
C VAL A 317 -11.84 -8.80 -30.64
N ALA A 318 -10.66 -8.97 -30.08
CA ALA A 318 -9.38 -8.63 -30.72
C ALA A 318 -8.62 -9.85 -31.26
N GLY A 319 -9.02 -11.08 -30.91
CA GLY A 319 -8.27 -12.28 -31.25
C GLY A 319 -6.91 -12.39 -30.58
N VAL A 320 -6.69 -11.64 -29.49
CA VAL A 320 -5.40 -11.54 -28.81
C VAL A 320 -5.46 -12.17 -27.43
N GLY A 321 -4.49 -13.03 -27.12
CA GLY A 321 -4.35 -13.66 -25.82
C GLY A 321 -3.24 -14.70 -25.85
N VAL A 322 -2.70 -15.03 -24.68
CA VAL A 322 -1.70 -16.09 -24.49
C VAL A 322 -2.13 -16.93 -23.29
N PRO A 323 -2.07 -18.28 -23.39
CA PRO A 323 -2.31 -19.18 -22.28
C PRO A 323 -1.42 -18.81 -21.07
N GLN A 324 -2.03 -18.66 -19.90
CA GLN A 324 -1.44 -17.91 -18.78
C GLN A 324 -0.16 -18.56 -18.24
N LEU A 325 -0.13 -19.89 -18.10
CA LEU A 325 1.07 -20.57 -17.60
C LEU A 325 2.26 -20.35 -18.53
N THR A 326 2.05 -20.47 -19.84
CA THR A 326 3.10 -20.21 -20.84
C THR A 326 3.57 -18.75 -20.80
N ALA A 327 2.64 -17.79 -20.70
CA ALA A 327 2.97 -16.36 -20.58
C ALA A 327 3.81 -16.07 -19.35
N ILE A 328 3.50 -16.69 -18.20
CA ILE A 328 4.29 -16.56 -16.96
C ILE A 328 5.69 -17.15 -17.16
N MET A 329 5.80 -18.35 -17.72
CA MET A 329 7.09 -19.01 -17.95
C MET A 329 8.00 -18.18 -18.86
N ASP A 330 7.47 -17.63 -19.95
CA ASP A 330 8.20 -16.77 -20.88
C ASP A 330 8.65 -15.45 -20.20
N ALA A 331 7.77 -14.82 -19.42
CA ALA A 331 8.12 -13.60 -18.69
C ALA A 331 9.18 -13.86 -17.59
N VAL A 332 9.06 -14.97 -16.85
CA VAL A 332 10.00 -15.37 -15.81
C VAL A 332 11.40 -15.62 -16.38
N GLU A 333 11.51 -16.13 -17.59
CA GLU A 333 12.83 -16.35 -18.23
C GLU A 333 13.62 -15.04 -18.39
N ALA A 334 12.95 -13.93 -18.73
CA ALA A 334 13.59 -12.61 -18.78
C ALA A 334 13.79 -12.04 -17.36
N ALA A 335 12.75 -12.08 -16.53
CA ALA A 335 12.71 -11.46 -15.22
C ALA A 335 13.74 -12.05 -14.23
N LYS A 336 13.97 -13.37 -14.28
CA LYS A 336 14.92 -14.09 -13.42
C LYS A 336 16.35 -13.56 -13.56
N LYS A 337 16.77 -13.18 -14.77
CA LYS A 337 18.12 -12.64 -15.01
C LYS A 337 18.34 -11.28 -14.35
N ALA A 338 17.28 -10.48 -14.24
CA ALA A 338 17.29 -9.16 -13.62
C ALA A 338 16.84 -9.19 -12.15
N ASN A 339 16.50 -10.35 -11.62
CA ASN A 339 15.92 -10.52 -10.28
C ASN A 339 14.68 -9.64 -10.08
N VAL A 340 13.80 -9.56 -11.08
CA VAL A 340 12.55 -8.79 -11.04
C VAL A 340 11.39 -9.75 -10.78
N PRO A 341 10.55 -9.53 -9.74
CA PRO A 341 9.37 -10.32 -9.49
C PRO A 341 8.35 -10.27 -10.63
N VAL A 342 7.62 -11.38 -10.81
CA VAL A 342 6.53 -11.50 -11.79
C VAL A 342 5.22 -11.70 -11.05
N ILE A 343 4.20 -10.96 -11.46
CA ILE A 343 2.84 -11.02 -10.92
C ILE A 343 1.95 -11.68 -11.96
N ALA A 344 1.36 -12.82 -11.62
CA ALA A 344 0.33 -13.46 -12.42
C ALA A 344 -1.00 -12.70 -12.23
N ASP A 345 -1.50 -12.10 -13.32
CA ASP A 345 -2.78 -11.38 -13.30
C ASP A 345 -3.87 -12.30 -13.83
N ARG A 346 -4.65 -12.81 -12.91
CA ARG A 346 -5.70 -13.82 -13.05
C ARG A 346 -5.16 -15.22 -13.39
N SER A 347 -5.89 -16.22 -12.94
CA SER A 347 -5.93 -17.56 -13.49
C SER A 347 -7.10 -17.66 -14.47
N GLU A 348 -7.15 -18.67 -15.27
CA GLU A 348 -8.36 -19.01 -16.01
C GLU A 348 -9.40 -19.46 -15.03
N GLU A 349 -10.52 -18.79 -15.03
CA GLU A 349 -11.42 -18.97 -13.92
C GLU A 349 -12.71 -19.61 -14.30
N HIS A 350 -12.67 -20.89 -14.34
CA HIS A 350 -13.82 -21.67 -13.92
C HIS A 350 -13.99 -21.69 -12.40
N THR A 351 -12.94 -21.27 -11.65
CA THR A 351 -12.89 -21.32 -10.17
C THR A 351 -13.46 -20.11 -9.47
N SER A 352 -13.51 -18.92 -10.10
CA SER A 352 -14.10 -17.73 -9.47
C SER A 352 -15.62 -17.84 -9.29
N GLU A 353 -16.31 -18.55 -10.16
CA GLU A 353 -17.74 -18.84 -9.99
C GLU A 353 -18.00 -19.82 -8.84
N LEU A 354 -17.09 -20.75 -8.56
CA LEU A 354 -17.20 -21.69 -7.46
C LEU A 354 -16.85 -21.05 -6.11
N GLN A 355 -16.00 -20.05 -6.08
CA GLN A 355 -15.64 -19.30 -4.86
C GLN A 355 -16.77 -18.37 -4.40
N SER A 356 -17.70 -18.00 -5.24
CA SER A 356 -18.89 -17.23 -4.87
C SER A 356 -20.02 -18.09 -4.27
N LEU A 357 -19.86 -19.41 -4.23
CA LEU A 357 -20.87 -20.36 -3.75
C LEU A 357 -20.51 -21.02 -2.39
N VAL A 358 -19.43 -20.60 -1.72
CA VAL A 358 -19.03 -21.11 -0.40
C VAL A 358 -19.18 -20.05 0.67
#